data_57eb82c33e89e97b0776cf36eb172369
#
_entry.id   57eb82c33e89e97b0776cf36eb172369
#
_cell.length_a   1.000
_cell.length_b   1.000
_cell.length_c   1.000
_cell.angle_alpha   90.00
_cell.angle_beta   90.00
_cell.angle_gamma   90.00
#
_symmetry.space_group_name_H-M   'P 1'
#
loop_
_entity.id
_entity.type
_entity.pdbx_description
1 polymer ?
#
loop_
_entity_poly.entity_id
_entity_poly.type
_entity_poly.pdbx_seq_one_letter_code
_entity_poly.pdbx_strand_id
1 'polypeptide(L)'
;FRNTSSGAFAGPGVIVFDVIADEAGSDSNVLVNEIDTLVTVLNGVTVTASAAAVATDAQSDESIREQCRATLGALSPNGAADAYEYVARNSALTGTTEVTRAKAVEAAGLGQVTVVLAGATGDVSPAAVAFVQDAIIKWATPLTVTSWAESALEQPVNVTITYSGDDFPAGFDDAAEALLLSLINSVPIQGMVARSALIAAVDNYARAQGASNVSVLCSAPAADVTVLEDYVATGGTISVS
;
A
#
# COMPACT_ATOMS: atom_id res chain seq x y z
N PHE A 1 -23.85 10.93 -4.15
CA PHE A 1 -23.69 10.77 -5.60
C PHE A 1 -24.75 11.55 -6.36
N ARG A 2 -24.37 12.20 -7.42
CA ARG A 2 -25.25 12.93 -8.33
C ARG A 2 -25.01 12.48 -9.77
N ASN A 3 -26.08 12.42 -10.55
CA ASN A 3 -25.99 12.16 -11.98
C ASN A 3 -25.37 13.37 -12.72
N THR A 4 -24.58 13.09 -13.73
CA THR A 4 -23.92 14.12 -14.58
C THR A 4 -24.75 14.46 -15.82
N SER A 5 -25.77 13.68 -16.12
CA SER A 5 -26.67 13.88 -17.27
C SER A 5 -28.13 13.68 -16.86
N SER A 6 -29.03 14.18 -17.67
CA SER A 6 -30.48 13.98 -17.50
C SER A 6 -31.02 13.05 -18.58
N GLY A 7 -32.07 12.32 -18.27
CA GLY A 7 -32.77 11.46 -19.22
C GLY A 7 -34.25 11.40 -18.90
N ALA A 8 -35.06 11.01 -19.88
CA ALA A 8 -36.50 10.84 -19.72
C ALA A 8 -36.90 9.43 -20.18
N PHE A 9 -37.77 8.78 -19.44
CA PHE A 9 -38.40 7.54 -19.84
C PHE A 9 -39.49 7.82 -20.92
N ALA A 10 -39.32 7.20 -22.06
CA ALA A 10 -40.38 7.19 -23.11
C ALA A 10 -41.40 6.06 -22.90
N GLY A 11 -41.15 5.18 -21.91
CA GLY A 11 -41.96 4.02 -21.55
C GLY A 11 -41.19 3.13 -20.54
N PRO A 12 -41.69 1.92 -20.23
CA PRO A 12 -40.97 0.97 -19.40
C PRO A 12 -39.58 0.67 -20.01
N GLY A 13 -38.52 0.83 -19.25
CA GLY A 13 -37.15 0.59 -19.72
C GLY A 13 -36.09 0.92 -18.69
N VAL A 14 -34.85 0.77 -19.07
CA VAL A 14 -33.68 1.10 -18.27
C VAL A 14 -32.98 2.31 -18.88
N ILE A 15 -32.61 3.25 -18.07
CA ILE A 15 -31.74 4.38 -18.44
C ILE A 15 -30.46 4.27 -17.61
N VAL A 16 -29.31 4.39 -18.26
CA VAL A 16 -28.00 4.41 -17.60
C VAL A 16 -27.51 5.85 -17.54
N PHE A 17 -27.06 6.27 -16.37
CA PHE A 17 -26.46 7.56 -16.13
C PHE A 17 -25.06 7.38 -15.57
N ASP A 18 -24.15 8.24 -15.98
CA ASP A 18 -22.90 8.43 -15.27
C ASP A 18 -23.16 9.24 -14.00
N VAL A 19 -22.58 8.80 -12.92
CA VAL A 19 -22.69 9.44 -11.60
C VAL A 19 -21.31 9.83 -11.10
N ILE A 20 -21.28 10.90 -10.32
CA ILE A 20 -20.08 11.36 -9.63
C ILE A 20 -20.38 11.47 -8.13
N ALA A 21 -19.41 11.12 -7.31
CA ALA A 21 -19.51 11.34 -5.86
C ALA A 21 -19.55 12.85 -5.56
N ASP A 22 -20.32 13.25 -4.56
CA ASP A 22 -20.36 14.64 -4.11
C ASP A 22 -19.10 15.01 -3.34
N GLU A 23 -18.51 14.06 -2.64
CA GLU A 23 -17.23 14.20 -1.93
C GLU A 23 -16.17 13.34 -2.59
N ALA A 24 -14.98 13.89 -2.73
CA ALA A 24 -13.83 13.16 -3.26
C ALA A 24 -13.14 12.36 -2.13
N GLY A 25 -12.59 11.20 -2.47
CA GLY A 25 -11.85 10.38 -1.52
C GLY A 25 -12.34 8.95 -1.44
N SER A 26 -11.59 8.12 -0.73
CA SER A 26 -11.87 6.69 -0.57
C SER A 26 -13.17 6.40 0.18
N ASP A 27 -13.62 7.33 1.02
CA ASP A 27 -14.90 7.22 1.75
C ASP A 27 -16.11 7.20 0.82
N SER A 28 -15.95 7.66 -0.42
CA SER A 28 -16.99 7.62 -1.46
C SER A 28 -16.92 6.37 -2.36
N ASN A 29 -16.11 5.38 -2.01
CA ASN A 29 -16.06 4.12 -2.74
C ASN A 29 -17.34 3.32 -2.53
N VAL A 30 -17.88 2.79 -3.62
CA VAL A 30 -19.07 1.95 -3.59
C VAL A 30 -18.91 0.72 -4.46
N LEU A 31 -19.48 -0.38 -4.01
CA LEU A 31 -19.51 -1.63 -4.75
C LEU A 31 -20.69 -1.68 -5.74
N VAL A 32 -20.65 -2.67 -6.61
CA VAL A 32 -21.78 -2.97 -7.50
C VAL A 32 -23.04 -3.23 -6.68
N ASN A 33 -24.16 -2.61 -7.07
CA ASN A 33 -25.47 -2.66 -6.40
C ASN A 33 -25.55 -1.97 -5.02
N GLU A 34 -24.55 -1.24 -4.59
CA GLU A 34 -24.55 -0.57 -3.29
C GLU A 34 -25.36 0.76 -3.33
N ILE A 35 -25.43 1.41 -4.49
CA ILE A 35 -26.33 2.57 -4.69
C ILE A 35 -27.69 2.02 -5.09
N ASP A 36 -28.64 2.01 -4.19
CA ASP A 36 -29.97 1.41 -4.33
C ASP A 36 -31.13 2.37 -4.05
N THR A 37 -30.84 3.59 -3.61
CA THR A 37 -31.82 4.54 -3.14
C THR A 37 -31.73 5.88 -3.87
N LEU A 38 -32.89 6.44 -4.26
CA LEU A 38 -33.02 7.79 -4.82
C LEU A 38 -33.33 8.79 -3.71
N VAL A 39 -32.63 9.91 -3.70
CA VAL A 39 -32.96 11.05 -2.79
C VAL A 39 -34.38 11.57 -3.05
N THR A 40 -34.75 11.68 -4.33
CA THR A 40 -36.15 11.99 -4.70
C THR A 40 -36.81 10.68 -5.14
N VAL A 41 -37.70 10.19 -4.31
CA VAL A 41 -38.42 8.95 -4.60
C VAL A 41 -39.36 9.14 -5.79
N LEU A 42 -39.16 8.35 -6.84
CA LEU A 42 -40.02 8.28 -8.01
C LEU A 42 -40.79 6.97 -7.99
N ASN A 43 -42.10 7.06 -8.06
CA ASN A 43 -42.98 5.88 -7.98
C ASN A 43 -42.71 4.93 -9.17
N GLY A 44 -42.43 3.67 -8.85
CA GLY A 44 -42.15 2.64 -9.87
C GLY A 44 -40.76 2.70 -10.50
N VAL A 45 -39.81 3.49 -9.94
CA VAL A 45 -38.41 3.56 -10.36
C VAL A 45 -37.52 2.99 -9.29
N THR A 46 -36.64 2.06 -9.71
CA THR A 46 -35.56 1.53 -8.88
C THR A 46 -34.22 1.96 -9.48
N VAL A 47 -33.24 2.15 -8.63
CA VAL A 47 -31.85 2.47 -9.03
C VAL A 47 -30.93 1.36 -8.57
N THR A 48 -29.88 1.12 -9.33
CA THR A 48 -28.80 0.20 -8.96
C THR A 48 -27.50 0.63 -9.62
N ALA A 49 -26.38 0.53 -8.91
CA ALA A 49 -25.06 0.75 -9.48
C ALA A 49 -24.64 -0.47 -10.30
N SER A 50 -24.47 -0.28 -11.59
CA SER A 50 -24.03 -1.35 -12.50
C SER A 50 -22.52 -1.62 -12.45
N ALA A 51 -21.73 -0.69 -11.90
CA ALA A 51 -20.29 -0.79 -11.75
C ALA A 51 -19.87 -0.23 -10.38
N ALA A 52 -18.76 -0.72 -9.86
CA ALA A 52 -18.14 -0.13 -8.68
C ALA A 52 -17.54 1.23 -9.02
N ALA A 53 -17.61 2.19 -8.09
CA ALA A 53 -16.90 3.44 -8.16
C ALA A 53 -15.74 3.41 -7.15
N VAL A 54 -14.52 3.67 -7.63
CA VAL A 54 -13.32 3.65 -6.81
C VAL A 54 -12.61 4.99 -6.93
N ALA A 55 -12.33 5.60 -5.80
CA ALA A 55 -11.57 6.82 -5.68
C ALA A 55 -10.44 6.63 -4.67
N THR A 56 -9.42 7.44 -4.75
CA THR A 56 -8.31 7.51 -3.79
C THR A 56 -8.34 8.82 -3.06
N ASP A 57 -7.84 8.82 -1.82
CA ASP A 57 -7.70 10.03 -1.04
C ASP A 57 -6.67 10.98 -1.64
N ALA A 58 -6.80 12.25 -1.30
CA ALA A 58 -5.78 13.23 -1.62
C ALA A 58 -4.46 12.85 -0.97
N GLN A 59 -3.36 13.03 -1.72
CA GLN A 59 -2.03 12.76 -1.20
C GLN A 59 -1.74 13.63 0.02
N SER A 60 -1.19 13.02 1.08
CA SER A 60 -0.81 13.76 2.28
C SER A 60 0.38 14.70 2.03
N ASP A 61 0.48 15.78 2.80
CA ASP A 61 1.61 16.71 2.74
C ASP A 61 2.96 16.00 2.93
N GLU A 62 3.03 14.98 3.79
CA GLU A 62 4.27 14.24 4.00
C GLU A 62 4.64 13.40 2.77
N SER A 63 3.67 12.76 2.13
CA SER A 63 3.90 12.03 0.88
C SER A 63 4.36 12.97 -0.24
N ILE A 64 3.79 14.19 -0.32
CA ILE A 64 4.24 15.22 -1.28
C ILE A 64 5.68 15.65 -0.97
N ARG A 65 6.03 15.85 0.31
CA ARG A 65 7.40 16.20 0.71
C ARG A 65 8.39 15.10 0.37
N GLU A 66 8.02 13.82 0.59
CA GLU A 66 8.84 12.68 0.21
C GLU A 66 9.03 12.60 -1.30
N GLN A 67 7.99 12.81 -2.08
CA GLN A 67 8.11 12.89 -3.54
C GLN A 67 9.02 14.04 -3.99
N CYS A 68 8.90 15.21 -3.38
CA CYS A 68 9.77 16.33 -3.70
C CYS A 68 11.25 16.01 -3.39
N ARG A 69 11.54 15.35 -2.27
CA ARG A 69 12.90 14.92 -1.94
C ARG A 69 13.42 13.88 -2.94
N ALA A 70 12.60 12.88 -3.27
CA ALA A 70 12.96 11.83 -4.22
C ALA A 70 13.15 12.36 -5.65
N THR A 71 12.45 13.42 -6.05
CA THR A 71 12.58 14.04 -7.38
C THR A 71 14.00 14.58 -7.61
N LEU A 72 14.69 15.04 -6.57
CA LEU A 72 16.09 15.51 -6.69
C LEU A 72 17.03 14.37 -7.13
N GLY A 73 16.81 13.14 -6.65
CA GLY A 73 17.55 11.96 -7.10
C GLY A 73 17.22 11.58 -8.55
N ALA A 74 15.95 11.71 -8.94
CA ALA A 74 15.48 11.42 -10.30
C ALA A 74 16.00 12.40 -11.37
N LEU A 75 16.38 13.62 -10.98
CA LEU A 75 16.99 14.60 -11.88
C LEU A 75 18.47 14.33 -12.15
N SER A 76 19.08 13.33 -11.51
CA SER A 76 20.47 12.96 -11.78
C SER A 76 20.62 12.40 -13.19
N PRO A 77 21.48 12.96 -14.04
CA PRO A 77 21.64 12.50 -15.42
C PRO A 77 22.37 11.14 -15.54
N ASN A 78 22.78 10.56 -14.42
CA ASN A 78 23.67 9.38 -14.39
C ASN A 78 22.96 8.07 -14.01
N GLY A 79 21.62 8.00 -14.06
CA GLY A 79 20.89 6.76 -13.73
C GLY A 79 21.10 6.32 -12.28
N ALA A 80 21.06 7.27 -11.34
CA ALA A 80 21.19 6.97 -9.91
C ALA A 80 20.08 5.98 -9.46
N ALA A 81 20.39 5.13 -8.49
CA ALA A 81 19.44 4.18 -7.91
C ALA A 81 18.12 4.86 -7.53
N ASP A 82 18.20 6.03 -6.91
CA ASP A 82 17.05 6.84 -6.51
C ASP A 82 16.12 7.21 -7.69
N ALA A 83 16.67 7.37 -8.91
CA ALA A 83 15.86 7.67 -10.09
C ALA A 83 14.99 6.48 -10.49
N TYR A 84 15.52 5.27 -10.46
CA TYR A 84 14.76 4.05 -10.71
C TYR A 84 13.68 3.83 -9.65
N GLU A 85 14.05 3.96 -8.37
CA GLU A 85 13.12 3.81 -7.24
C GLU A 85 11.99 4.85 -7.28
N TYR A 86 12.32 6.09 -7.64
CA TYR A 86 11.32 7.16 -7.80
C TYR A 86 10.33 6.85 -8.91
N VAL A 87 10.85 6.51 -10.11
CA VAL A 87 10.00 6.18 -11.27
C VAL A 87 9.11 4.99 -10.95
N ALA A 88 9.66 3.94 -10.32
CA ALA A 88 8.93 2.73 -9.99
C ALA A 88 7.76 2.97 -9.03
N ARG A 89 7.91 3.88 -8.06
CA ARG A 89 6.87 4.21 -7.07
C ARG A 89 5.90 5.31 -7.54
N ASN A 90 6.19 5.97 -8.64
CA ASN A 90 5.36 7.07 -9.11
C ASN A 90 4.23 6.56 -10.01
N SER A 91 3.02 6.48 -9.46
CA SER A 91 1.83 6.01 -10.17
C SER A 91 1.47 6.85 -11.40
N ALA A 92 1.81 8.13 -11.44
CA ALA A 92 1.59 8.98 -12.60
C ALA A 92 2.50 8.62 -13.79
N LEU A 93 3.66 8.03 -13.54
CA LEU A 93 4.60 7.57 -14.56
C LEU A 93 4.37 6.11 -14.96
N THR A 94 4.05 5.26 -13.99
CA THR A 94 3.87 3.81 -14.19
C THR A 94 2.44 3.44 -14.60
N GLY A 95 1.44 4.23 -14.21
CA GLY A 95 0.03 3.90 -14.42
C GLY A 95 -0.51 2.85 -13.43
N THR A 96 0.24 2.48 -12.40
CA THR A 96 -0.19 1.56 -11.34
C THR A 96 0.04 2.15 -9.96
N THR A 97 -0.86 1.86 -9.02
CA THR A 97 -0.75 2.22 -7.60
C THR A 97 -0.31 1.05 -6.72
N GLU A 98 -0.07 -0.11 -7.33
CA GLU A 98 0.21 -1.35 -6.61
C GLU A 98 1.60 -1.33 -5.96
N VAL A 99 2.57 -0.62 -6.58
CA VAL A 99 3.95 -0.52 -6.09
C VAL A 99 4.07 0.57 -5.04
N THR A 100 4.34 0.17 -3.80
CA THR A 100 4.58 1.08 -2.68
C THR A 100 6.04 1.18 -2.27
N ARG A 101 6.80 0.12 -2.54
CA ARG A 101 8.22 0.00 -2.22
C ARG A 101 8.99 -0.45 -3.46
N ALA A 102 10.14 0.13 -3.69
CA ALA A 102 11.03 -0.24 -4.78
C ALA A 102 12.48 -0.12 -4.31
N LYS A 103 13.33 -1.01 -4.79
CA LYS A 103 14.77 -0.99 -4.54
C LYS A 103 15.52 -1.28 -5.83
N ALA A 104 16.40 -0.35 -6.22
CA ALA A 104 17.28 -0.57 -7.35
C ALA A 104 18.58 -1.25 -6.87
N VAL A 105 18.93 -2.36 -7.50
CA VAL A 105 20.12 -3.16 -7.22
C VAL A 105 20.98 -3.20 -8.47
N GLU A 106 22.25 -2.82 -8.33
CA GLU A 106 23.22 -2.88 -9.42
C GLU A 106 23.86 -4.27 -9.47
N ALA A 107 23.82 -4.91 -10.62
CA ALA A 107 24.63 -6.11 -10.87
C ALA A 107 26.09 -5.68 -11.11
N ALA A 108 26.96 -5.96 -10.14
CA ALA A 108 28.33 -5.48 -10.11
C ALA A 108 29.08 -5.66 -11.44
N GLY A 109 29.44 -4.54 -12.07
CA GLY A 109 30.33 -4.49 -13.23
C GLY A 109 29.71 -4.87 -14.57
N LEU A 110 28.38 -5.07 -14.66
CA LEU A 110 27.71 -5.52 -15.89
C LEU A 110 26.90 -4.44 -16.60
N GLY A 111 26.80 -3.23 -16.05
CA GLY A 111 25.92 -2.18 -16.60
C GLY A 111 24.44 -2.61 -16.60
N GLN A 112 24.06 -3.37 -15.58
CA GLN A 112 22.73 -3.92 -15.41
C GLN A 112 22.14 -3.42 -14.08
N VAL A 113 20.86 -3.08 -14.09
CA VAL A 113 20.11 -2.65 -12.89
C VAL A 113 18.85 -3.47 -12.79
N THR A 114 18.66 -4.13 -11.66
CA THR A 114 17.41 -4.79 -11.29
C THR A 114 16.63 -3.88 -10.36
N VAL A 115 15.36 -3.64 -10.66
CA VAL A 115 14.46 -2.88 -9.79
C VAL A 115 13.48 -3.85 -9.15
N VAL A 116 13.71 -4.14 -7.88
CA VAL A 116 12.87 -5.02 -7.08
C VAL A 116 11.68 -4.24 -6.57
N LEU A 117 10.47 -4.76 -6.77
CA LEU A 117 9.20 -4.09 -6.51
C LEU A 117 8.41 -4.81 -5.42
N ALA A 118 7.79 -4.06 -4.54
CA ALA A 118 6.87 -4.63 -3.57
C ALA A 118 5.63 -3.73 -3.39
N GLY A 119 4.51 -4.38 -3.18
CA GLY A 119 3.24 -3.77 -2.82
C GLY A 119 3.09 -3.51 -1.32
N ALA A 120 1.94 -3.06 -0.91
CA ALA A 120 1.64 -2.78 0.50
C ALA A 120 1.68 -4.06 1.38
N THR A 121 1.35 -5.21 0.81
CA THR A 121 1.23 -6.49 1.52
C THR A 121 2.27 -7.55 1.15
N GLY A 122 3.15 -7.28 0.18
CA GLY A 122 4.14 -8.25 -0.29
C GLY A 122 4.47 -8.06 -1.76
N ASP A 123 4.32 -9.08 -2.55
CA ASP A 123 4.56 -9.10 -3.99
C ASP A 123 3.65 -8.16 -4.78
N VAL A 124 3.96 -7.97 -6.04
CA VAL A 124 3.14 -7.20 -7.00
C VAL A 124 2.75 -8.06 -8.19
N SER A 125 1.64 -7.69 -8.83
CA SER A 125 1.15 -8.43 -9.99
C SER A 125 2.10 -8.36 -11.19
N PRO A 126 2.14 -9.37 -12.07
CA PRO A 126 2.91 -9.31 -13.31
C PRO A 126 2.53 -8.12 -14.22
N ALA A 127 1.29 -7.66 -14.15
CA ALA A 127 0.85 -6.47 -14.88
C ALA A 127 1.51 -5.20 -14.34
N ALA A 128 1.57 -5.04 -13.01
CA ALA A 128 2.26 -3.93 -12.38
C ALA A 128 3.76 -3.92 -12.70
N VAL A 129 4.40 -5.10 -12.68
CA VAL A 129 5.81 -5.24 -13.09
C VAL A 129 6.02 -4.77 -14.53
N ALA A 130 5.13 -5.13 -15.47
CA ALA A 130 5.23 -4.71 -16.85
C ALA A 130 5.09 -3.18 -17.01
N PHE A 131 4.13 -2.56 -16.33
CA PHE A 131 3.96 -1.11 -16.32
C PHE A 131 5.19 -0.37 -15.78
N VAL A 132 5.76 -0.88 -14.69
CA VAL A 132 6.99 -0.30 -14.13
C VAL A 132 8.17 -0.50 -15.08
N GLN A 133 8.29 -1.68 -15.68
CA GLN A 133 9.34 -1.96 -16.67
C GLN A 133 9.35 -0.93 -17.81
N ASP A 134 8.19 -0.63 -18.39
CA ASP A 134 8.06 0.36 -19.45
C ASP A 134 8.43 1.77 -18.96
N ALA A 135 8.00 2.11 -17.73
CA ALA A 135 8.29 3.41 -17.15
C ALA A 135 9.79 3.61 -16.84
N ILE A 136 10.46 2.63 -16.25
CA ILE A 136 11.90 2.76 -15.94
C ILE A 136 12.75 2.84 -17.20
N ILE A 137 12.42 2.07 -18.24
CA ILE A 137 13.10 2.16 -19.54
C ILE A 137 12.96 3.57 -20.12
N LYS A 138 11.76 4.13 -20.03
CA LYS A 138 11.46 5.44 -20.62
C LYS A 138 12.07 6.61 -19.87
N TRP A 139 12.11 6.55 -18.53
CA TRP A 139 12.37 7.72 -17.70
C TRP A 139 13.66 7.65 -16.85
N ALA A 140 14.17 6.45 -16.57
CA ALA A 140 15.31 6.28 -15.66
C ALA A 140 16.54 5.63 -16.29
N THR A 141 16.36 4.81 -17.36
CA THR A 141 17.44 3.99 -17.91
C THR A 141 18.29 4.75 -18.93
N PRO A 142 19.61 4.93 -18.68
CA PRO A 142 20.53 5.44 -19.68
C PRO A 142 20.70 4.48 -20.87
N LEU A 143 21.03 5.00 -22.06
CA LEU A 143 21.15 4.21 -23.30
C LEU A 143 22.13 3.05 -23.24
N THR A 144 23.09 3.08 -22.31
CA THR A 144 24.17 2.05 -22.18
C THR A 144 23.90 1.06 -21.05
N VAL A 145 22.80 1.19 -20.34
CA VAL A 145 22.40 0.36 -19.20
C VAL A 145 21.23 -0.51 -19.59
N THR A 146 21.21 -1.74 -19.12
CA THR A 146 20.05 -2.63 -19.21
C THR A 146 19.36 -2.64 -17.86
N SER A 147 18.06 -2.33 -17.83
CA SER A 147 17.27 -2.38 -16.60
C SER A 147 16.07 -3.30 -16.75
N TRP A 148 15.71 -3.96 -15.68
CA TRP A 148 14.48 -4.73 -15.57
C TRP A 148 13.86 -4.60 -14.20
N ALA A 149 12.52 -4.75 -14.18
CA ALA A 149 11.73 -4.77 -12.98
C ALA A 149 11.34 -6.21 -12.64
N GLU A 150 11.33 -6.54 -11.37
CA GLU A 150 10.83 -7.83 -10.88
C GLU A 150 10.08 -7.66 -9.56
N SER A 151 9.17 -8.57 -9.27
CA SER A 151 8.48 -8.61 -7.98
C SER A 151 9.43 -9.14 -6.90
N ALA A 152 9.43 -8.51 -5.73
CA ALA A 152 10.14 -9.01 -4.56
C ALA A 152 9.64 -10.41 -4.18
N LEU A 153 10.54 -11.22 -3.68
CA LEU A 153 10.19 -12.47 -3.01
C LEU A 153 9.74 -12.19 -1.58
N GLU A 154 8.80 -12.96 -1.09
CA GLU A 154 8.27 -12.79 0.26
C GLU A 154 9.12 -13.53 1.30
N GLN A 155 9.47 -12.82 2.38
CA GLN A 155 10.08 -13.40 3.57
C GLN A 155 9.11 -13.28 4.73
N PRO A 156 8.37 -14.34 5.08
CA PRO A 156 7.41 -14.29 6.17
C PRO A 156 8.11 -14.18 7.52
N VAL A 157 7.68 -13.21 8.33
CA VAL A 157 8.17 -12.98 9.69
C VAL A 157 7.11 -13.42 10.68
N ASN A 158 7.42 -14.48 11.43
CA ASN A 158 6.54 -14.95 12.50
C ASN A 158 6.79 -14.15 13.77
N VAL A 159 5.71 -13.68 14.40
CA VAL A 159 5.77 -12.87 15.62
C VAL A 159 4.92 -13.51 16.70
N THR A 160 5.50 -13.68 17.88
CA THR A 160 4.78 -14.09 19.07
C THR A 160 5.12 -13.13 20.21
N ILE A 161 4.13 -12.40 20.66
CA ILE A 161 4.24 -11.44 21.76
C ILE A 161 3.28 -11.85 22.86
N THR A 162 3.79 -11.88 24.07
CA THR A 162 2.97 -11.99 25.29
C THR A 162 3.04 -10.67 26.04
N TYR A 163 1.93 -10.27 26.62
CA TYR A 163 1.87 -9.05 27.41
C TYR A 163 1.19 -9.30 28.76
N SER A 164 1.43 -8.42 29.70
CA SER A 164 0.78 -8.40 30.99
C SER A 164 0.62 -6.97 31.49
N GLY A 165 -0.41 -6.73 32.30
CA GLY A 165 -0.76 -5.42 32.83
C GLY A 165 -2.23 -5.34 33.18
N ASP A 166 -2.71 -4.13 33.42
CA ASP A 166 -4.08 -3.84 33.81
C ASP A 166 -4.78 -2.97 32.75
N ASP A 167 -6.11 -3.05 32.73
CA ASP A 167 -6.99 -2.15 31.94
C ASP A 167 -6.85 -2.27 30.40
N PHE A 168 -6.56 -3.46 29.87
CA PHE A 168 -6.58 -3.68 28.43
C PHE A 168 -8.00 -3.63 27.85
N PRO A 169 -8.25 -2.94 26.74
CA PRO A 169 -9.56 -2.91 26.12
C PRO A 169 -9.92 -4.26 25.49
N ALA A 170 -11.21 -4.51 25.32
CA ALA A 170 -11.69 -5.67 24.57
C ALA A 170 -11.21 -5.60 23.10
N GLY A 171 -10.72 -6.72 22.56
CA GLY A 171 -10.19 -6.78 21.17
C GLY A 171 -8.78 -6.21 21.03
N PHE A 172 -8.05 -6.02 22.13
CA PHE A 172 -6.67 -5.55 22.11
C PHE A 172 -5.76 -6.46 21.27
N ASP A 173 -5.92 -7.77 21.38
CA ASP A 173 -5.09 -8.75 20.67
C ASP A 173 -5.20 -8.58 19.15
N ASP A 174 -6.43 -8.55 18.62
CA ASP A 174 -6.67 -8.39 17.18
C ASP A 174 -6.11 -7.06 16.66
N ALA A 175 -6.27 -5.98 17.42
CA ALA A 175 -5.78 -4.67 17.05
C ALA A 175 -4.24 -4.58 17.11
N ALA A 176 -3.62 -5.23 18.09
CA ALA A 176 -2.17 -5.31 18.20
C ALA A 176 -1.56 -6.19 17.08
N GLU A 177 -2.22 -7.28 16.71
CA GLU A 177 -1.83 -8.12 15.57
C GLU A 177 -1.88 -7.34 14.25
N ALA A 178 -2.95 -6.57 14.02
CA ALA A 178 -3.08 -5.71 12.85
C ALA A 178 -2.00 -4.62 12.80
N LEU A 179 -1.67 -4.02 13.95
CA LEU A 179 -0.59 -3.05 14.07
C LEU A 179 0.77 -3.66 13.72
N LEU A 180 1.07 -4.85 14.24
CA LEU A 180 2.30 -5.58 13.96
C LEU A 180 2.41 -5.95 12.48
N LEU A 181 1.31 -6.43 11.88
CA LEU A 181 1.24 -6.73 10.46
C LEU A 181 1.55 -5.49 9.60
N SER A 182 0.93 -4.36 9.92
CA SER A 182 1.20 -3.09 9.27
C SER A 182 2.66 -2.65 9.38
N LEU A 183 3.25 -2.81 10.57
CA LEU A 183 4.65 -2.46 10.83
C LEU A 183 5.60 -3.34 9.99
N ILE A 184 5.39 -4.65 9.96
CA ILE A 184 6.20 -5.58 9.16
C ILE A 184 6.10 -5.26 7.66
N ASN A 185 4.88 -5.05 7.19
CA ASN A 185 4.61 -4.72 5.79
C ASN A 185 5.13 -3.33 5.37
N SER A 186 5.47 -2.46 6.32
CA SER A 186 6.09 -1.16 6.04
C SER A 186 7.62 -1.22 5.90
N VAL A 187 8.24 -2.34 6.25
CA VAL A 187 9.70 -2.50 6.18
C VAL A 187 10.15 -2.42 4.71
N PRO A 188 11.17 -1.61 4.38
CA PRO A 188 11.67 -1.52 3.02
C PRO A 188 12.27 -2.85 2.54
N ILE A 189 12.38 -3.02 1.23
CA ILE A 189 13.10 -4.14 0.60
C ILE A 189 14.54 -4.13 1.11
N GLN A 190 15.09 -5.28 1.46
CA GLN A 190 16.40 -5.42 2.13
C GLN A 190 16.50 -4.71 3.48
N GLY A 191 15.37 -4.41 4.11
CA GLY A 191 15.31 -3.74 5.41
C GLY A 191 15.55 -4.70 6.57
N MET A 192 15.21 -4.25 7.75
CA MET A 192 15.33 -5.03 8.98
C MET A 192 14.07 -4.89 9.81
N VAL A 193 13.50 -6.00 10.23
CA VAL A 193 12.45 -6.04 11.24
C VAL A 193 13.14 -6.07 12.61
N ALA A 194 13.19 -4.93 13.29
CA ALA A 194 13.81 -4.84 14.59
C ALA A 194 12.86 -5.39 15.68
N ARG A 195 13.31 -6.37 16.43
CA ARG A 195 12.56 -6.94 17.56
C ARG A 195 12.14 -5.87 18.58
N SER A 196 13.01 -4.91 18.86
CA SER A 196 12.73 -3.80 19.75
C SER A 196 11.60 -2.89 19.25
N ALA A 197 11.48 -2.71 17.92
CA ALA A 197 10.40 -1.93 17.32
C ALA A 197 9.04 -2.64 17.48
N LEU A 198 9.00 -3.96 17.34
CA LEU A 198 7.78 -4.75 17.57
C LEU A 198 7.30 -4.64 19.02
N ILE A 199 8.22 -4.77 19.99
CA ILE A 199 7.90 -4.59 21.42
C ILE A 199 7.39 -3.18 21.70
N ALA A 200 8.11 -2.17 21.21
CA ALA A 200 7.75 -0.77 21.42
C ALA A 200 6.39 -0.41 20.79
N ALA A 201 6.07 -0.99 19.63
CA ALA A 201 4.78 -0.76 18.97
C ALA A 201 3.61 -1.24 19.85
N VAL A 202 3.70 -2.45 20.39
CA VAL A 202 2.66 -3.02 21.27
C VAL A 202 2.59 -2.28 22.62
N ASP A 203 3.72 -1.97 23.25
CA ASP A 203 3.76 -1.22 24.52
C ASP A 203 3.15 0.19 24.35
N ASN A 204 3.54 0.91 23.30
CA ASN A 204 3.00 2.24 23.03
C ASN A 204 1.50 2.20 22.70
N TYR A 205 1.08 1.19 21.93
CA TYR A 205 -0.34 1.01 21.63
C TYR A 205 -1.15 0.72 22.88
N ALA A 206 -0.70 -0.20 23.74
CA ALA A 206 -1.36 -0.52 25.00
C ALA A 206 -1.53 0.72 25.90
N ARG A 207 -0.45 1.49 26.08
CA ARG A 207 -0.49 2.75 26.86
C ARG A 207 -1.41 3.80 26.27
N ALA A 208 -1.45 3.90 24.95
CA ALA A 208 -2.34 4.83 24.25
C ALA A 208 -3.83 4.46 24.43
N GLN A 209 -4.12 3.16 24.65
CA GLN A 209 -5.45 2.67 24.96
C GLN A 209 -5.82 2.76 26.46
N GLY A 210 -4.91 3.24 27.31
CA GLY A 210 -5.15 3.44 28.75
C GLY A 210 -4.65 2.30 29.63
N ALA A 211 -4.03 1.25 29.08
CA ALA A 211 -3.47 0.16 29.86
C ALA A 211 -2.35 0.65 30.78
N SER A 212 -2.30 0.07 32.01
CA SER A 212 -1.33 0.41 33.03
C SER A 212 -0.48 -0.81 33.43
N ASN A 213 0.68 -0.57 34.03
CA ASN A 213 1.64 -1.61 34.42
C ASN A 213 2.03 -2.57 33.26
N VAL A 214 2.08 -2.05 32.04
CA VAL A 214 2.30 -2.84 30.82
C VAL A 214 3.72 -3.41 30.81
N SER A 215 3.81 -4.73 30.58
CA SER A 215 5.04 -5.45 30.29
C SER A 215 4.84 -6.27 29.02
N VAL A 216 5.71 -6.12 28.05
CA VAL A 216 5.64 -6.78 26.73
C VAL A 216 6.87 -7.65 26.51
N LEU A 217 6.67 -8.90 26.18
CA LEU A 217 7.73 -9.87 25.88
C LEU A 217 7.52 -10.43 24.48
N CYS A 218 8.51 -10.25 23.61
CA CYS A 218 8.55 -10.87 22.30
C CYS A 218 9.36 -12.17 22.36
N SER A 219 8.72 -13.31 22.18
CA SER A 219 9.37 -14.62 22.15
C SER A 219 9.82 -15.03 20.75
N ALA A 220 9.14 -14.54 19.71
CA ALA A 220 9.54 -14.66 18.33
C ALA A 220 9.30 -13.30 17.60
N PRO A 221 10.23 -12.85 16.78
CA PRO A 221 11.55 -13.40 16.53
C PRO A 221 12.48 -13.24 17.76
N ALA A 222 13.43 -14.19 17.93
CA ALA A 222 14.38 -14.15 19.06
C ALA A 222 15.42 -13.01 18.92
N ALA A 223 15.66 -12.54 17.71
CA ALA A 223 16.57 -11.44 17.37
C ALA A 223 15.96 -10.63 16.21
N ASP A 224 16.61 -9.53 15.84
CA ASP A 224 16.26 -8.77 14.65
C ASP A 224 16.31 -9.64 13.39
N VAL A 225 15.35 -9.46 12.49
CA VAL A 225 15.26 -10.21 11.23
C VAL A 225 15.73 -9.32 10.10
N THR A 226 16.89 -9.64 9.54
CA THR A 226 17.37 -8.99 8.30
C THR A 226 16.64 -9.59 7.11
N VAL A 227 16.03 -8.73 6.30
CA VAL A 227 15.38 -9.13 5.05
C VAL A 227 16.47 -9.38 4.01
N LEU A 228 16.41 -10.54 3.36
CA LEU A 228 17.38 -10.94 2.35
C LEU A 228 17.34 -10.01 1.13
N GLU A 229 18.39 -10.08 0.31
CA GLU A 229 18.43 -9.43 -1.00
C GLU A 229 17.27 -9.93 -1.87
N ASP A 230 16.64 -9.06 -2.61
CA ASP A 230 15.43 -9.32 -3.44
C ASP A 230 14.17 -9.75 -2.66
N TYR A 231 14.21 -9.70 -1.34
CA TYR A 231 13.08 -10.04 -0.49
C TYR A 231 12.42 -8.82 0.15
N VAL A 232 11.16 -8.99 0.47
CA VAL A 232 10.36 -8.07 1.29
C VAL A 232 9.81 -8.81 2.50
N ALA A 233 9.83 -8.16 3.66
CA ALA A 233 9.19 -8.72 4.84
C ALA A 233 7.67 -8.75 4.65
N THR A 234 7.05 -9.87 4.98
CA THR A 234 5.61 -10.04 5.05
C THR A 234 5.22 -10.62 6.41
N GLY A 235 4.00 -10.35 6.86
CA GLY A 235 3.50 -10.97 8.08
C GLY A 235 3.30 -12.47 7.89
N GLY A 236 3.98 -13.27 8.70
CA GLY A 236 3.75 -14.70 8.82
C GLY A 236 2.63 -14.98 9.84
N THR A 237 2.83 -15.97 10.71
CA THR A 237 1.93 -16.18 11.85
C THR A 237 2.22 -15.11 12.91
N ILE A 238 1.23 -14.26 13.20
CA ILE A 238 1.30 -13.24 14.24
C ILE A 238 0.36 -13.69 15.36
N SER A 239 0.83 -13.69 16.60
CA SER A 239 0.06 -14.03 17.79
C SER A 239 0.43 -13.08 18.92
N VAL A 240 -0.60 -12.45 19.46
CA VAL A 240 -0.52 -11.55 20.62
C VAL A 240 -1.44 -12.13 21.71
N SER A 241 -0.94 -12.27 22.93
CA SER A 241 -1.69 -12.89 24.04
C SER A 241 -1.24 -12.42 25.40
#